data_456aab97e748d22b28b308eb55cfed83
#
_entry.id   456aab97e748d22b28b308eb55cfed83
#
_cell.length_a   1.000
_cell.length_b   1.000
_cell.length_c   1.000
_cell.angle_alpha   90.00
_cell.angle_beta   90.00
_cell.angle_gamma   90.00
#
_symmetry.space_group_name_H-M   'P 1'
#
loop_
_entity.id
_entity.type
_entity.pdbx_description
1 polymer ?
#
loop_
_entity_poly.entity_id
_entity_poly.type
_entity_poly.pdbx_seq_one_letter_code
_entity_poly.pdbx_strand_id
1 'polypeptide(L)'
;MRGMKKKRNSMSRIDRILEMPQEVYTDTPKITITGFNEIIIENFKGILEYEDYYIRINTSLGIININGFELKLENMTNDDIKVNGKVESIDIERSFD
;
A
#
# COMPACT_ATOMS: atom_id res chain seq x y z
N MET A 1 -21.23 -25.94 1.60
CA MET A 1 -20.54 -25.82 1.61
C MET A 1 -20.13 -25.85 1.17
N ARG A 2 -20.33 -25.78 1.29
CA ARG A 2 -19.52 -25.65 1.19
C ARG A 2 -19.03 -25.67 1.47
N GLY A 3 -19.37 -25.70 1.75
CA GLY A 3 -18.76 -25.52 2.15
C GLY A 3 -18.13 -25.44 2.81
N MET A 4 -17.90 -25.34 3.70
CA MET A 4 -16.97 -25.42 4.40
C MET A 4 -15.67 -25.60 4.08
N LYS A 5 -15.29 -26.16 3.32
CA LYS A 5 -14.04 -26.36 2.85
C LYS A 5 -13.32 -25.11 2.59
N LYS A 6 -13.97 -24.08 2.21
CA LYS A 6 -13.36 -22.82 2.00
C LYS A 6 -12.76 -22.26 3.24
N LYS A 7 -13.39 -22.47 4.37
CA LYS A 7 -12.81 -22.01 5.60
C LYS A 7 -11.51 -22.69 5.89
N ARG A 8 -11.44 -23.97 5.66
CA ARG A 8 -10.20 -24.67 5.89
C ARG A 8 -9.11 -24.18 5.00
N ASN A 9 -9.42 -23.88 3.74
CA ASN A 9 -8.40 -23.39 2.83
C ASN A 9 -7.88 -22.05 3.26
N SER A 10 -8.73 -21.18 3.77
CA SER A 10 -8.29 -19.90 4.26
C SER A 10 -7.33 -20.05 5.42
N MET A 11 -7.64 -20.93 6.34
CA MET A 11 -6.78 -21.17 7.48
C MET A 11 -5.44 -21.71 7.02
N SER A 12 -5.42 -22.61 6.07
CA SER A 12 -4.17 -23.16 5.57
C SER A 12 -3.32 -22.09 4.94
N ARG A 13 -3.91 -21.17 4.21
CA ARG A 13 -3.15 -20.12 3.60
C ARG A 13 -2.56 -19.18 4.64
N ILE A 14 -3.32 -18.86 5.67
CA ILE A 14 -2.82 -18.03 6.73
C ILE A 14 -1.66 -18.70 7.44
N ASP A 15 -1.77 -19.99 7.71
CA ASP A 15 -0.70 -20.72 8.35
C ASP A 15 0.57 -20.68 7.51
N ARG A 16 0.45 -20.86 6.21
CA ARG A 16 1.61 -20.84 5.35
C ARG A 16 2.27 -19.48 5.33
N ILE A 17 1.48 -18.42 5.32
CA ILE A 17 2.03 -17.07 5.33
C ILE A 17 2.82 -16.83 6.60
N LEU A 18 2.31 -17.29 7.72
CA LEU A 18 3.00 -17.11 8.99
C LEU A 18 4.29 -17.89 9.07
N GLU A 19 4.42 -18.94 8.29
CA GLU A 19 5.63 -19.75 8.29
C GLU A 19 6.71 -19.23 7.36
N MET A 20 6.39 -18.26 6.51
CA MET A 20 7.37 -17.76 5.56
C MET A 20 8.41 -16.88 6.25
N PRO A 21 9.63 -16.85 5.72
CA PRO A 21 10.68 -16.03 6.32
C PRO A 21 10.27 -14.57 6.33
N GLN A 22 10.71 -13.89 7.37
CA GLN A 22 10.36 -12.50 7.55
C GLN A 22 10.84 -11.64 6.38
N GLU A 23 11.99 -11.91 5.84
CA GLU A 23 12.55 -11.10 4.78
C GLU A 23 11.72 -11.12 3.50
N VAL A 24 10.84 -12.10 3.33
CA VAL A 24 9.99 -12.13 2.16
C VAL A 24 9.01 -10.96 2.17
N TYR A 25 8.69 -10.47 3.37
CA TYR A 25 7.68 -9.41 3.51
C TYR A 25 8.23 -8.07 3.94
N THR A 26 9.54 -7.97 4.20
CA THR A 26 10.09 -6.73 4.73
C THR A 26 10.02 -5.57 3.75
N ASP A 27 9.93 -5.88 2.46
CA ASP A 27 9.91 -4.88 1.42
C ASP A 27 8.51 -4.60 0.88
N THR A 28 7.54 -5.31 1.38
CA THR A 28 6.17 -5.19 0.87
C THR A 28 5.56 -3.88 1.32
N PRO A 29 5.05 -3.08 0.39
CA PRO A 29 4.39 -1.83 0.80
C PRO A 29 3.07 -2.14 1.46
N LYS A 30 2.73 -1.33 2.46
CA LYS A 30 1.45 -1.44 3.12
C LYS A 30 0.75 -0.09 3.02
N ILE A 31 -0.50 -0.10 2.58
CA ILE A 31 -1.28 1.10 2.40
C ILE A 31 -2.43 1.08 3.39
N THR A 32 -2.53 2.11 4.20
CA THR A 32 -3.63 2.25 5.15
C THR A 32 -4.39 3.52 4.81
N ILE A 33 -5.68 3.40 4.59
CA ILE A 33 -6.53 4.52 4.23
C ILE A 33 -7.49 4.78 5.38
N THR A 34 -7.51 6.01 5.89
CA THR A 34 -8.41 6.38 6.95
C THR A 34 -9.34 7.46 6.43
N GLY A 35 -10.63 7.19 6.43
CA GLY A 35 -11.61 8.07 5.81
C GLY A 35 -11.26 8.21 4.35
N PHE A 36 -11.38 9.41 3.81
CA PHE A 36 -10.89 9.69 2.47
C PHE A 36 -9.91 10.85 2.54
N ASN A 37 -9.29 11.02 3.70
CA ASN A 37 -8.44 12.17 3.97
C ASN A 37 -7.00 11.82 4.33
N GLU A 38 -6.71 10.56 4.58
CA GLU A 38 -5.37 10.20 5.03
C GLU A 38 -4.97 8.84 4.45
N ILE A 39 -3.77 8.78 3.91
CA ILE A 39 -3.20 7.54 3.39
C ILE A 39 -1.81 7.41 3.97
N ILE A 40 -1.53 6.28 4.61
CA ILE A 40 -0.19 5.98 5.10
C ILE A 40 0.38 4.88 4.23
N ILE A 41 1.57 5.10 3.71
CA ILE A 41 2.24 4.12 2.87
C ILE A 41 3.55 3.74 3.55
N GLU A 42 3.66 2.47 3.93
CA GLU A 42 4.85 1.94 4.57
C GLU A 42 5.69 1.20 3.54
N ASN A 43 6.99 1.29 3.69
CA ASN A 43 7.97 0.65 2.81
C ASN A 43 7.92 1.20 1.38
N PHE A 44 7.81 2.52 1.27
CA PHE A 44 7.89 3.13 -0.04
C PHE A 44 9.37 3.24 -0.46
N LYS A 45 9.62 3.40 -1.75
CA LYS A 45 10.98 3.48 -2.27
C LYS A 45 11.36 4.87 -2.75
N GLY A 46 10.40 5.66 -3.15
CA GLY A 46 10.70 7.01 -3.60
C GLY A 46 9.45 7.74 -4.04
N ILE A 47 9.57 9.06 -4.14
CA ILE A 47 8.48 9.90 -4.63
C ILE A 47 8.81 10.24 -6.06
N LEU A 48 7.95 9.84 -7.00
CA LEU A 48 8.17 10.11 -8.41
C LEU A 48 7.63 11.46 -8.83
N GLU A 49 6.45 11.81 -8.33
CA GLU A 49 5.83 13.10 -8.63
C GLU A 49 5.01 13.55 -7.43
N TYR A 50 5.00 14.85 -7.19
CA TYR A 50 4.24 15.40 -6.07
C TYR A 50 3.64 16.75 -6.50
N GLU A 51 2.31 16.78 -6.62
CA GLU A 51 1.56 17.98 -6.86
C GLU A 51 0.40 17.97 -5.87
N ASP A 52 -0.27 19.09 -5.68
CA ASP A 52 -1.35 19.13 -4.70
C ASP A 52 -2.60 18.36 -5.17
N TYR A 53 -2.64 17.92 -6.42
CA TYR A 53 -3.76 17.14 -6.93
C TYR A 53 -3.35 15.73 -7.36
N TYR A 54 -2.09 15.38 -7.22
CA TYR A 54 -1.58 14.15 -7.80
C TYR A 54 -0.23 13.78 -7.21
N ILE A 55 -0.10 12.55 -6.72
CA ILE A 55 1.16 12.08 -6.15
C ILE A 55 1.43 10.68 -6.69
N ARG A 56 2.66 10.45 -7.13
CA ARG A 56 3.09 9.13 -7.59
C ARG A 56 4.21 8.65 -6.70
N ILE A 57 4.06 7.43 -6.19
CA ILE A 57 4.97 6.87 -5.21
C ILE A 57 5.47 5.53 -5.70
N ASN A 58 6.78 5.35 -5.71
CA ASN A 58 7.39 4.09 -6.12
C ASN A 58 7.52 3.15 -4.94
N THR A 59 7.25 1.87 -5.19
CA THR A 59 7.40 0.83 -4.18
C THR A 59 8.09 -0.37 -4.83
N SER A 60 8.40 -1.38 -4.04
CA SER A 60 9.04 -2.58 -4.58
C SER A 60 8.12 -3.37 -5.50
N LEU A 61 6.82 -3.19 -5.42
CA LEU A 61 5.86 -3.94 -6.21
C LEU A 61 5.24 -3.14 -7.34
N GLY A 62 5.51 -1.86 -7.42
CA GLY A 62 4.95 -1.02 -8.46
C GLY A 62 4.74 0.40 -7.97
N ILE A 63 3.94 1.14 -8.71
CA ILE A 63 3.72 2.55 -8.45
C ILE A 63 2.32 2.77 -7.92
N ILE A 64 2.21 3.60 -6.89
CA ILE A 64 0.92 4.00 -6.33
C ILE A 64 0.63 5.41 -6.81
N ASN A 65 -0.50 5.62 -7.45
CA ASN A 65 -0.93 6.94 -7.92
C ASN A 65 -2.09 7.39 -7.07
N ILE A 66 -1.96 8.57 -6.46
CA ILE A 66 -3.00 9.15 -5.64
C ILE A 66 -3.51 10.41 -6.31
N ASN A 67 -4.80 10.50 -6.53
CA ASN A 67 -5.43 11.66 -7.14
C ASN A 67 -6.41 12.29 -6.16
N GLY A 68 -6.46 13.61 -6.13
CA GLY A 68 -7.38 14.29 -5.23
C GLY A 68 -7.17 15.79 -5.27
N PHE A 69 -7.41 16.42 -4.12
CA PHE A 69 -7.30 17.87 -3.99
C PHE A 69 -6.59 18.21 -2.70
N GLU A 70 -5.78 19.28 -2.77
CA GLU A 70 -5.09 19.77 -1.59
C GLU A 70 -4.28 18.67 -0.90
N LEU A 71 -3.65 17.84 -1.70
CA LEU A 71 -2.85 16.74 -1.18
C LEU A 71 -1.54 17.28 -0.60
N LYS A 72 -1.16 16.74 0.54
CA LYS A 72 0.09 17.09 1.20
C LYS A 72 0.81 15.83 1.62
N LEU A 73 2.11 15.86 1.48
CA LEU A 73 2.95 14.71 1.77
C LEU A 73 3.80 15.01 3.00
N GLU A 74 3.83 14.08 3.94
CA GLU A 74 4.65 14.20 5.15
C GLU A 74 5.50 12.94 5.29
N ASN A 75 6.77 13.12 5.61
CA ASN A 75 7.62 11.98 5.94
C ASN A 75 7.34 11.58 7.37
N MET A 76 7.08 10.30 7.60
CA MET A 76 6.92 9.79 8.94
C MET A 76 8.21 9.17 9.42
N THR A 77 8.84 8.36 8.56
CA THR A 77 10.14 7.76 8.82
C THR A 77 10.87 7.73 7.49
N ASN A 78 12.05 7.09 7.45
CA ASN A 78 12.77 6.96 6.20
C ASN A 78 12.03 6.09 5.19
N ASP A 79 11.19 5.19 5.69
CA ASP A 79 10.51 4.23 4.82
C ASP A 79 9.00 4.43 4.75
N ASP A 80 8.45 5.35 5.51
CA ASP A 80 7.00 5.52 5.61
C ASP A 80 6.62 6.97 5.38
N ILE A 81 5.55 7.16 4.62
CA ILE A 81 5.04 8.51 4.34
C ILE A 81 3.55 8.55 4.58
N LYS A 82 3.06 9.75 4.80
CA LYS A 82 1.64 9.99 4.97
C LYS A 82 1.18 11.03 3.97
N VAL A 83 0.06 10.79 3.32
CA VAL A 83 -0.57 11.75 2.43
C VAL A 83 -1.87 12.20 3.08
N ASN A 84 -2.01 13.51 3.23
CA ASN A 84 -3.23 14.12 3.74
C ASN A 84 -3.88 14.94 2.64
N GLY A 85 -5.19 15.07 2.69
CA GLY A 85 -5.92 15.89 1.74
C GLY A 85 -7.24 15.24 1.38
N LYS A 86 -7.82 15.69 0.27
CA LYS A 86 -9.08 15.13 -0.19
C LYS A 86 -8.77 14.12 -1.27
N VAL A 87 -8.85 12.84 -0.91
CA VAL A 87 -8.48 11.75 -1.80
C VAL A 87 -9.66 11.36 -2.66
N GLU A 88 -9.46 11.27 -3.97
CA GLU A 88 -10.50 10.85 -4.89
C GLU A 88 -10.28 9.47 -5.45
N SER A 89 -9.05 9.12 -5.75
CA SER A 89 -8.77 7.78 -6.27
C SER A 89 -7.36 7.37 -5.93
N ILE A 90 -7.16 6.06 -5.86
CA ILE A 90 -5.86 5.47 -5.68
C ILE A 90 -5.75 4.38 -6.73
N ASP A 91 -4.72 4.48 -7.57
CA ASP A 91 -4.51 3.51 -8.64
C ASP A 91 -3.14 2.86 -8.47
N ILE A 92 -3.04 1.62 -8.86
CA ILE A 92 -1.81 0.86 -8.70
C ILE A 92 -1.33 0.40 -10.07
N GLU A 93 -0.05 0.69 -10.37
CA GLU A 93 0.61 0.19 -11.56
C GLU A 93 1.59 -0.86 -11.10
N ARG A 94 1.28 -2.11 -11.33
CA ARG A 94 2.13 -3.20 -10.85
C ARG A 94 3.39 -3.35 -11.71
N SER A 95 4.48 -3.72 -11.06
CA SER A 95 5.68 -4.11 -11.78
C SER A 95 5.55 -5.54 -12.25
N PHE A 96 6.02 -5.81 -13.45
CA PHE A 96 5.96 -7.15 -13.99
C PHE A 96 7.38 -7.63 -14.26
N ASP A 97 8.05 -8.06 -13.26
CA ASP A 97 9.41 -8.58 -13.46
C ASP A 97 9.50 -10.06 -13.39
#